data_9eeecae1a37d2b4a01c3a27e8997b0aa
#
_entry.id   9eeecae1a37d2b4a01c3a27e8997b0aa
#
_cell.length_a   1.000
_cell.length_b   1.000
_cell.length_c   1.000
_cell.angle_alpha   90.00
_cell.angle_beta   90.00
_cell.angle_gamma   90.00
#
_symmetry.space_group_name_H-M   'P 1'
#
loop_
_entity.id
_entity.type
_entity.pdbx_description
1 polymer ?
#
loop_
_entity_poly.entity_id
_entity_poly.type
_entity_poly.pdbx_seq_one_letter_code
_entity_poly.pdbx_strand_id
1 'polypeptide(L)'
;MSSKTKSVTAVLIVLALVAGVGMTKAGSKYKTQEKVNLIFANVTSNSAKKAGEKFKELVEEYSDGDITVDLFQDNQLGDDKTAAEGVQNGDIDIAVSSSSSLSTLYKDYYIYDTPYLFLNSQEVYDVGFDGKAAQEMLKGVSKVGLKHMAMWENGFRNYTNNDHAIETPADCKGQKIRTMENPIHLKAWKSIGANPTPMAFSELFTAMQQGTVDGEENPIGIIYSNRFYEVQKYISLTQHVYTPYVVVMNPDKYDSLTDEQQKIIDKAMNCLLYTSDA
;
A
#
# COMPACT_ATOMS: atom_id res chain seq x y z
N MET A 1 -63.51 -27.62 60.89
CA MET A 1 -63.53 -28.28 59.58
C MET A 1 -62.14 -27.97 58.95
N SER A 2 -61.36 -28.97 59.00
CA SER A 2 -60.72 -29.87 58.02
C SER A 2 -59.56 -29.15 57.33
N SER A 3 -58.31 -29.41 57.73
CA SER A 3 -57.48 -30.58 57.43
C SER A 3 -57.04 -30.68 55.96
N LYS A 4 -55.71 -30.78 55.81
CA LYS A 4 -54.99 -31.31 54.71
C LYS A 4 -54.49 -30.26 53.67
N THR A 5 -53.22 -29.86 53.83
CA THR A 5 -52.24 -30.13 52.83
C THR A 5 -50.84 -29.82 53.41
N LYS A 6 -50.24 -30.77 54.09
CA LYS A 6 -48.82 -30.88 54.37
C LYS A 6 -48.36 -32.13 53.62
N SER A 7 -47.47 -32.00 52.68
CA SER A 7 -46.65 -33.07 52.14
C SER A 7 -46.50 -32.95 50.63
N VAL A 8 -45.66 -32.09 50.16
CA VAL A 8 -45.00 -32.23 48.84
C VAL A 8 -43.64 -31.41 48.76
N THR A 9 -43.08 -31.04 49.91
CA THR A 9 -41.84 -30.24 49.88
C THR A 9 -40.60 -31.00 50.38
N ALA A 10 -40.65 -32.35 50.44
CA ALA A 10 -39.53 -33.11 51.01
C ALA A 10 -38.89 -34.17 50.10
N VAL A 11 -39.10 -34.14 48.77
CA VAL A 11 -38.57 -35.18 47.87
C VAL A 11 -37.66 -34.62 46.80
N LEU A 12 -37.38 -33.32 46.78
CA LEU A 12 -36.51 -32.68 45.73
C LEU A 12 -35.13 -32.29 46.24
N ILE A 13 -34.67 -32.67 47.42
CA ILE A 13 -33.35 -32.31 47.97
C ILE A 13 -32.33 -33.47 47.98
N VAL A 14 -32.70 -34.71 47.61
CA VAL A 14 -31.80 -35.88 47.72
C VAL A 14 -31.22 -36.35 46.36
N LEU A 15 -31.43 -35.67 45.24
CA LEU A 15 -30.88 -36.07 43.91
C LEU A 15 -29.84 -35.14 43.38
N ALA A 16 -29.27 -34.25 44.19
CA ALA A 16 -28.21 -33.29 43.76
C ALA A 16 -26.80 -33.57 44.35
N LEU A 17 -26.58 -34.79 44.91
CA LEU A 17 -25.30 -35.07 45.64
C LEU A 17 -24.50 -36.28 45.14
N VAL A 18 -24.73 -36.80 43.94
CA VAL A 18 -23.91 -37.90 43.35
C VAL A 18 -23.55 -37.66 41.89
N ALA A 19 -23.15 -36.48 41.52
CA ALA A 19 -22.45 -36.22 40.24
C ALA A 19 -21.35 -35.17 40.39
N GLY A 20 -20.61 -35.26 41.49
CA GLY A 20 -19.44 -34.45 41.76
C GLY A 20 -18.15 -35.19 41.41
N VAL A 21 -18.00 -35.73 40.19
CA VAL A 21 -16.72 -36.27 39.73
C VAL A 21 -16.26 -35.44 38.54
N GLY A 22 -15.32 -34.55 38.82
CA GLY A 22 -14.22 -34.27 37.92
C GLY A 22 -14.52 -33.72 36.53
N MET A 23 -15.16 -32.54 36.41
CA MET A 23 -14.80 -31.62 35.30
C MET A 23 -13.85 -30.57 35.86
N THR A 24 -12.56 -30.89 35.83
CA THR A 24 -11.54 -29.85 35.81
C THR A 24 -11.84 -28.99 34.58
N LYS A 25 -12.40 -27.79 34.80
CA LYS A 25 -12.40 -26.73 33.80
C LYS A 25 -10.94 -26.53 33.43
N ALA A 26 -10.51 -27.10 32.30
CA ALA A 26 -9.41 -26.54 31.53
C ALA A 26 -9.88 -25.12 31.23
N GLY A 27 -9.45 -24.18 32.05
CA GLY A 27 -9.65 -22.76 31.81
C GLY A 27 -8.93 -22.47 30.51
N SER A 28 -9.73 -22.28 29.46
CA SER A 28 -9.25 -21.71 28.23
C SER A 28 -8.54 -20.40 28.60
N LYS A 29 -7.21 -20.40 28.52
CA LYS A 29 -6.39 -19.19 28.53
C LYS A 29 -6.52 -18.48 27.18
N TYR A 30 -7.72 -18.35 26.67
CA TYR A 30 -7.97 -17.38 25.61
C TYR A 30 -8.13 -16.04 26.32
N LYS A 31 -7.01 -15.27 26.43
CA LYS A 31 -7.15 -13.83 26.45
C LYS A 31 -8.02 -13.51 25.24
N THR A 32 -9.17 -12.90 25.43
CA THR A 32 -9.93 -12.26 24.37
C THR A 32 -8.97 -11.26 23.74
N GLN A 33 -8.45 -11.58 22.58
CA GLN A 33 -7.60 -10.69 21.81
C GLN A 33 -8.49 -9.51 21.43
N GLU A 34 -8.05 -8.31 21.74
CA GLU A 34 -8.83 -7.12 21.42
C GLU A 34 -8.92 -7.01 19.89
N LYS A 35 -10.15 -6.87 19.36
CA LYS A 35 -10.36 -6.74 17.91
C LYS A 35 -9.70 -5.47 17.40
N VAL A 36 -9.02 -5.60 16.28
CA VAL A 36 -8.29 -4.49 15.62
C VAL A 36 -8.94 -4.18 14.29
N ASN A 37 -9.15 -2.92 14.00
CA ASN A 37 -9.47 -2.45 12.67
C ASN A 37 -8.29 -1.66 12.10
N LEU A 38 -7.92 -1.90 10.84
CA LEU A 38 -6.85 -1.21 10.12
C LEU A 38 -7.43 -0.38 8.98
N ILE A 39 -7.11 0.90 8.95
CA ILE A 39 -7.42 1.81 7.85
C ILE A 39 -6.31 1.70 6.82
N PHE A 40 -6.63 1.23 5.61
CA PHE A 40 -5.67 1.02 4.54
C PHE A 40 -5.99 1.91 3.32
N ALA A 41 -5.14 2.89 3.03
CA ALA A 41 -5.20 3.74 1.85
C ALA A 41 -4.42 3.12 0.68
N ASN A 42 -5.06 2.97 -0.48
CA ASN A 42 -4.48 2.38 -1.67
C ASN A 42 -4.64 3.28 -2.90
N VAL A 43 -3.71 3.12 -3.83
CA VAL A 43 -3.61 3.89 -5.07
C VAL A 43 -4.51 3.34 -6.19
N THR A 44 -4.49 3.98 -7.36
CA THR A 44 -5.36 3.67 -8.51
C THR A 44 -4.85 2.55 -9.42
N SER A 45 -3.70 1.95 -9.14
CA SER A 45 -3.16 0.83 -9.92
C SER A 45 -3.98 -0.45 -9.73
N ASN A 46 -4.30 -1.15 -10.83
CA ASN A 46 -5.02 -2.42 -10.75
C ASN A 46 -4.24 -3.50 -9.98
N SER A 47 -2.92 -3.56 -10.13
CA SER A 47 -2.07 -4.49 -9.38
C SER A 47 -2.09 -4.17 -7.88
N ALA A 48 -1.93 -2.89 -7.51
CA ALA A 48 -1.98 -2.48 -6.11
C ALA A 48 -3.38 -2.70 -5.49
N LYS A 49 -4.46 -2.50 -6.26
CA LYS A 49 -5.83 -2.79 -5.80
C LYS A 49 -6.00 -4.26 -5.45
N LYS A 50 -5.61 -5.16 -6.35
CA LYS A 50 -5.67 -6.62 -6.11
C LYS A 50 -4.80 -7.05 -4.95
N ALA A 51 -3.61 -6.46 -4.81
CA ALA A 51 -2.72 -6.72 -3.69
C ALA A 51 -3.35 -6.27 -2.36
N GLY A 52 -3.98 -5.08 -2.32
CA GLY A 52 -4.71 -4.60 -1.15
C GLY A 52 -5.89 -5.48 -0.77
N GLU A 53 -6.68 -5.93 -1.76
CA GLU A 53 -7.78 -6.89 -1.55
C GLU A 53 -7.27 -8.23 -0.99
N LYS A 54 -6.18 -8.73 -1.55
CA LYS A 54 -5.56 -9.98 -1.07
C LYS A 54 -4.95 -9.83 0.32
N PHE A 55 -4.35 -8.69 0.63
CA PHE A 55 -3.89 -8.38 1.98
C PHE A 55 -5.04 -8.43 2.98
N LYS A 56 -6.15 -7.74 2.68
CA LYS A 56 -7.36 -7.77 3.51
C LYS A 56 -7.85 -9.19 3.73
N GLU A 57 -8.02 -9.96 2.66
CA GLU A 57 -8.45 -11.37 2.71
C GLU A 57 -7.55 -12.20 3.64
N LEU A 58 -6.22 -12.12 3.44
CA LEU A 58 -5.25 -12.91 4.20
C LEU A 58 -5.20 -12.50 5.68
N VAL A 59 -5.26 -11.22 5.99
CA VAL A 59 -5.25 -10.73 7.37
C VAL A 59 -6.52 -11.19 8.11
N GLU A 60 -7.69 -11.03 7.49
CA GLU A 60 -8.97 -11.45 8.07
C GLU A 60 -9.04 -12.97 8.22
N GLU A 61 -8.53 -13.75 7.25
CA GLU A 61 -8.43 -15.21 7.32
C GLU A 61 -7.48 -15.67 8.43
N TYR A 62 -6.24 -15.14 8.46
CA TYR A 62 -5.22 -15.58 9.41
C TYR A 62 -5.52 -15.18 10.85
N SER A 63 -6.31 -14.13 11.05
CA SER A 63 -6.74 -13.67 12.37
C SER A 63 -8.08 -14.23 12.83
N ASP A 64 -8.74 -15.08 12.02
CA ASP A 64 -10.10 -15.57 12.26
C ASP A 64 -11.09 -14.40 12.51
N GLY A 65 -10.87 -13.27 11.83
CA GLY A 65 -11.67 -12.04 11.91
C GLY A 65 -11.42 -11.18 13.16
N ASP A 66 -10.34 -11.42 13.91
CA ASP A 66 -9.92 -10.54 15.01
C ASP A 66 -9.23 -9.27 14.51
N ILE A 67 -8.65 -9.29 13.29
CA ILE A 67 -8.17 -8.10 12.60
C ILE A 67 -9.02 -7.91 11.34
N THR A 68 -9.59 -6.73 11.17
CA THR A 68 -10.33 -6.32 9.98
C THR A 68 -9.60 -5.19 9.26
N VAL A 69 -9.81 -5.05 7.95
CA VAL A 69 -9.19 -4.02 7.13
C VAL A 69 -10.25 -3.20 6.40
N ASP A 70 -10.34 -1.92 6.71
CA ASP A 70 -11.08 -0.95 5.91
C ASP A 70 -10.20 -0.47 4.77
N LEU A 71 -10.40 -1.06 3.60
CA LEU A 71 -9.60 -0.81 2.42
C LEU A 71 -10.21 0.30 1.57
N PHE A 72 -9.51 1.43 1.46
CA PHE A 72 -9.86 2.59 0.65
C PHE A 72 -9.03 2.60 -0.63
N GLN A 73 -9.65 2.28 -1.74
CA GLN A 73 -9.03 2.22 -3.07
C GLN A 73 -9.06 3.59 -3.77
N ASP A 74 -8.40 3.69 -4.91
CA ASP A 74 -8.52 4.82 -5.84
C ASP A 74 -8.24 6.20 -5.24
N ASN A 75 -7.24 6.30 -4.36
CA ASN A 75 -6.84 7.54 -3.68
C ASN A 75 -7.98 8.20 -2.87
N GLN A 76 -8.95 7.42 -2.37
CA GLN A 76 -10.09 7.95 -1.61
C GLN A 76 -9.67 8.71 -0.34
N LEU A 77 -8.54 8.37 0.26
CA LEU A 77 -7.96 9.06 1.42
C LEU A 77 -6.83 10.03 1.06
N GLY A 78 -6.75 10.44 -0.19
CA GLY A 78 -5.71 11.32 -0.72
C GLY A 78 -4.76 10.58 -1.67
N ASP A 79 -3.95 11.37 -2.39
CA ASP A 79 -2.90 10.83 -3.23
C ASP A 79 -1.72 10.25 -2.42
N ASP A 80 -0.73 9.71 -3.11
CA ASP A 80 0.44 9.04 -2.53
C ASP A 80 1.07 9.79 -1.35
N LYS A 81 1.28 11.09 -1.51
CA LYS A 81 1.93 11.93 -0.49
C LYS A 81 0.99 12.18 0.68
N THR A 82 -0.24 12.59 0.41
CA THR A 82 -1.26 12.88 1.42
C THR A 82 -1.56 11.63 2.26
N ALA A 83 -1.68 10.46 1.62
CA ALA A 83 -1.89 9.20 2.33
C ALA A 83 -0.70 8.84 3.24
N ALA A 84 0.55 9.03 2.76
CA ALA A 84 1.74 8.79 3.59
C ALA A 84 1.86 9.76 4.77
N GLU A 85 1.53 11.04 4.57
CA GLU A 85 1.45 12.03 5.66
C GLU A 85 0.34 11.66 6.66
N GLY A 86 -0.80 11.12 6.19
CA GLY A 86 -1.84 10.55 7.04
C GLY A 86 -1.36 9.37 7.88
N VAL A 87 -0.48 8.52 7.33
CA VAL A 87 0.18 7.46 8.10
C VAL A 87 1.11 8.01 9.16
N GLN A 88 1.93 9.04 8.84
CA GLN A 88 2.79 9.70 9.83
C GLN A 88 2.00 10.29 11.01
N ASN A 89 0.84 10.87 10.72
CA ASN A 89 -0.02 11.51 11.71
C ASN A 89 -0.89 10.52 12.51
N GLY A 90 -1.01 9.26 12.05
CA GLY A 90 -1.87 8.25 12.67
C GLY A 90 -3.35 8.31 12.27
N ASP A 91 -3.69 9.10 11.24
CA ASP A 91 -5.04 9.15 10.67
C ASP A 91 -5.33 7.95 9.75
N ILE A 92 -4.27 7.35 9.20
CA ILE A 92 -4.26 6.16 8.34
C ILE A 92 -3.27 5.16 8.96
N ASP A 93 -3.66 3.88 9.03
CA ASP A 93 -2.77 2.86 9.59
C ASP A 93 -1.75 2.36 8.56
N ILE A 94 -2.18 2.12 7.32
CA ILE A 94 -1.35 1.58 6.23
C ILE A 94 -1.62 2.38 4.95
N ALA A 95 -0.56 2.70 4.20
CA ALA A 95 -0.70 3.29 2.86
C ALA A 95 0.24 2.65 1.85
N VAL A 96 -0.22 2.59 0.60
CA VAL A 96 0.61 2.32 -0.57
C VAL A 96 0.93 3.66 -1.23
N SER A 97 2.21 3.90 -1.50
CA SER A 97 2.67 5.13 -2.17
C SER A 97 3.82 4.81 -3.09
N SER A 98 3.99 5.57 -4.18
CA SER A 98 5.17 5.43 -5.01
C SER A 98 6.42 5.90 -4.26
N SER A 99 7.56 5.24 -4.47
CA SER A 99 8.84 5.65 -3.88
C SER A 99 9.17 7.11 -4.22
N SER A 100 8.82 7.57 -5.42
CA SER A 100 9.06 8.93 -5.87
C SER A 100 8.28 9.98 -5.08
N SER A 101 7.05 9.69 -4.67
CA SER A 101 6.27 10.58 -3.79
C SER A 101 6.81 10.53 -2.36
N LEU A 102 7.17 9.35 -1.85
CA LEU A 102 7.75 9.17 -0.53
C LEU A 102 9.16 9.78 -0.39
N SER A 103 9.90 9.97 -1.49
CA SER A 103 11.24 10.57 -1.47
C SER A 103 11.23 12.01 -0.93
N THR A 104 10.09 12.71 -0.97
CA THR A 104 9.93 14.02 -0.33
C THR A 104 9.96 13.95 1.19
N LEU A 105 9.54 12.82 1.77
CA LEU A 105 9.56 12.53 3.21
C LEU A 105 10.87 11.84 3.61
N TYR A 106 11.29 10.83 2.85
CA TYR A 106 12.51 10.06 3.09
C TYR A 106 13.43 10.09 1.86
N LYS A 107 14.48 10.92 1.91
CA LYS A 107 15.32 11.28 0.77
C LYS A 107 16.09 10.11 0.14
N ASP A 108 16.35 9.04 0.88
CA ASP A 108 17.10 7.91 0.35
C ASP A 108 16.32 7.19 -0.77
N TYR A 109 15.00 7.34 -0.82
CA TYR A 109 14.17 6.84 -1.93
C TYR A 109 14.46 7.52 -3.27
N TYR A 110 15.15 8.69 -3.31
CA TYR A 110 15.58 9.30 -4.56
C TYR A 110 16.49 8.40 -5.41
N ILE A 111 17.07 7.36 -4.84
CA ILE A 111 17.86 6.41 -5.61
C ILE A 111 17.03 5.72 -6.70
N TYR A 112 15.75 5.40 -6.44
CA TYR A 112 14.85 4.79 -7.42
C TYR A 112 14.44 5.76 -8.54
N ASP A 113 14.60 7.07 -8.35
CA ASP A 113 14.29 8.09 -9.34
C ASP A 113 15.43 8.34 -10.32
N THR A 114 16.57 7.66 -10.16
CA THR A 114 17.73 7.79 -11.04
C THR A 114 17.42 7.16 -12.41
N PRO A 115 17.45 7.93 -13.49
CA PRO A 115 17.18 7.39 -14.82
C PRO A 115 18.12 6.24 -15.18
N TYR A 116 17.53 5.15 -15.73
CA TYR A 116 18.24 3.96 -16.19
C TYR A 116 19.11 3.28 -15.12
N LEU A 117 18.76 3.43 -13.83
CA LEU A 117 19.44 2.71 -12.74
C LEU A 117 19.29 1.19 -12.88
N PHE A 118 18.09 0.74 -13.26
CA PHE A 118 17.75 -0.65 -13.51
C PHE A 118 17.42 -0.85 -14.99
N LEU A 119 17.84 -1.97 -15.56
CA LEU A 119 17.61 -2.28 -16.98
C LEU A 119 16.48 -3.31 -17.18
N ASN A 120 16.10 -4.01 -16.12
CA ASN A 120 15.03 -5.02 -16.15
C ASN A 120 14.48 -5.25 -14.74
N SER A 121 13.30 -5.90 -14.67
CA SER A 121 12.62 -6.17 -13.39
C SER A 121 13.41 -7.10 -12.46
N GLN A 122 14.21 -8.04 -13.02
CA GLN A 122 15.03 -8.95 -12.20
C GLN A 122 16.07 -8.16 -11.39
N GLU A 123 16.74 -7.19 -12.02
CA GLU A 123 17.69 -6.31 -11.31
C GLU A 123 17.00 -5.50 -10.21
N VAL A 124 15.75 -5.05 -10.45
CA VAL A 124 14.99 -4.34 -9.42
C VAL A 124 14.76 -5.23 -8.21
N TYR A 125 14.33 -6.48 -8.43
CA TYR A 125 14.07 -7.41 -7.33
C TYR A 125 15.36 -7.77 -6.59
N ASP A 126 16.39 -8.20 -7.33
CA ASP A 126 17.64 -8.69 -6.73
C ASP A 126 18.45 -7.60 -6.04
N VAL A 127 18.45 -6.38 -6.56
CA VAL A 127 19.27 -5.26 -6.08
C VAL A 127 18.44 -4.19 -5.39
N GLY A 128 17.34 -3.78 -6.02
CA GLY A 128 16.51 -2.68 -5.54
C GLY A 128 15.62 -3.05 -4.35
N PHE A 129 15.16 -4.31 -4.26
CA PHE A 129 14.31 -4.76 -3.16
C PHE A 129 15.10 -5.62 -2.16
N ASP A 130 15.71 -6.71 -2.61
CA ASP A 130 16.34 -7.71 -1.75
C ASP A 130 17.82 -7.43 -1.51
N GLY A 131 18.42 -6.53 -2.30
CA GLY A 131 19.82 -6.17 -2.18
C GLY A 131 20.17 -5.62 -0.82
N LYS A 132 21.35 -5.94 -0.31
CA LYS A 132 21.82 -5.51 1.03
C LYS A 132 21.73 -4.00 1.23
N ALA A 133 22.07 -3.21 0.20
CA ALA A 133 22.01 -1.75 0.29
C ALA A 133 20.57 -1.25 0.39
N ALA A 134 19.62 -1.84 -0.38
CA ALA A 134 18.22 -1.53 -0.29
C ALA A 134 17.66 -1.87 1.10
N GLN A 135 17.94 -3.05 1.61
CA GLN A 135 17.50 -3.48 2.94
C GLN A 135 18.03 -2.57 4.07
N GLU A 136 19.27 -2.09 3.99
CA GLU A 136 19.79 -1.12 4.95
C GLU A 136 19.10 0.25 4.82
N MET A 137 18.84 0.70 3.59
CA MET A 137 18.10 1.94 3.34
C MET A 137 16.68 1.88 3.91
N LEU A 138 15.95 0.77 3.69
CA LEU A 138 14.57 0.60 4.14
C LEU A 138 14.43 0.67 5.67
N LYS A 139 15.44 0.25 6.44
CA LYS A 139 15.48 0.42 7.90
C LYS A 139 15.43 1.88 8.33
N GLY A 140 15.95 2.78 7.50
CA GLY A 140 16.00 4.21 7.78
C GLY A 140 14.65 4.91 7.70
N VAL A 141 13.63 4.29 7.12
CA VAL A 141 12.28 4.87 6.96
C VAL A 141 11.64 5.21 8.31
N SER A 142 11.98 4.48 9.36
CA SER A 142 11.53 4.76 10.74
C SER A 142 11.92 6.16 11.24
N LYS A 143 13.00 6.76 10.72
CA LYS A 143 13.45 8.11 11.11
C LYS A 143 12.47 9.21 10.71
N VAL A 144 11.57 8.92 9.79
CA VAL A 144 10.53 9.85 9.33
C VAL A 144 9.13 9.46 9.80
N GLY A 145 9.01 8.68 10.88
CA GLY A 145 7.72 8.31 11.47
C GLY A 145 6.90 7.34 10.64
N LEU A 146 7.57 6.52 9.82
CA LEU A 146 6.94 5.49 8.99
C LEU A 146 7.61 4.14 9.24
N LYS A 147 6.85 3.07 9.25
CA LYS A 147 7.35 1.69 9.23
C LYS A 147 7.26 1.15 7.81
N HIS A 148 8.38 0.73 7.24
CA HIS A 148 8.39 -0.01 5.98
C HIS A 148 7.78 -1.41 6.18
N MET A 149 6.85 -1.79 5.32
CA MET A 149 6.21 -3.11 5.38
C MET A 149 6.57 -3.98 4.18
N ALA A 150 6.53 -3.42 2.95
CA ALA A 150 6.83 -4.14 1.73
C ALA A 150 7.18 -3.20 0.58
N MET A 151 7.84 -3.77 -0.43
CA MET A 151 7.95 -3.19 -1.78
C MET A 151 7.02 -3.97 -2.70
N TRP A 152 6.14 -3.27 -3.43
CA TRP A 152 5.27 -3.84 -4.44
C TRP A 152 5.65 -3.35 -5.82
N GLU A 153 5.32 -4.13 -6.84
CA GLU A 153 5.59 -3.72 -8.21
C GLU A 153 4.66 -2.60 -8.65
N ASN A 154 5.25 -1.56 -9.24
CA ASN A 154 4.54 -0.54 -9.99
C ASN A 154 5.02 -0.58 -11.46
N GLY A 155 6.32 -0.45 -11.71
CA GLY A 155 6.91 -0.75 -13.01
C GLY A 155 7.81 0.32 -13.60
N PHE A 156 8.32 0.01 -14.79
CA PHE A 156 9.07 0.95 -15.63
C PHE A 156 8.15 2.01 -16.21
N ARG A 157 8.58 3.28 -16.10
CA ARG A 157 7.84 4.44 -16.55
C ARG A 157 8.09 4.70 -18.03
N ASN A 158 7.02 5.02 -18.74
CA ASN A 158 6.98 5.27 -20.17
C ASN A 158 6.30 6.61 -20.43
N TYR A 159 6.69 7.27 -21.51
CA TYR A 159 6.17 8.59 -21.83
C TYR A 159 4.93 8.52 -22.70
N THR A 160 3.91 9.33 -22.41
CA THR A 160 2.76 9.55 -23.29
C THR A 160 2.61 11.02 -23.66
N ASN A 161 2.10 11.32 -24.86
CA ASN A 161 1.79 12.68 -25.28
C ASN A 161 0.75 12.73 -26.40
N ASN A 162 0.33 13.95 -26.79
CA ASN A 162 -0.63 14.20 -27.87
C ASN A 162 -0.02 14.69 -29.18
N ASP A 163 1.28 14.94 -29.23
CA ASP A 163 1.94 15.65 -30.33
C ASP A 163 2.62 14.68 -31.31
N HIS A 164 3.60 13.90 -30.87
CA HIS A 164 4.36 12.98 -31.70
C HIS A 164 5.00 11.83 -30.89
N ALA A 165 5.44 10.79 -31.59
CA ALA A 165 6.22 9.72 -30.97
C ALA A 165 7.59 10.26 -30.51
N ILE A 166 8.08 9.80 -29.36
CA ILE A 166 9.38 10.14 -28.81
C ILE A 166 10.32 8.97 -29.10
N GLU A 167 11.31 9.20 -29.96
CA GLU A 167 12.34 8.23 -30.35
C GLU A 167 13.69 8.57 -29.72
N THR A 168 13.94 9.85 -29.48
CA THR A 168 15.18 10.36 -28.89
C THR A 168 14.89 11.38 -27.80
N PRO A 169 15.84 11.65 -26.88
CA PRO A 169 15.66 12.70 -25.87
C PRO A 169 15.40 14.09 -26.48
N ALA A 170 15.90 14.35 -27.72
CA ALA A 170 15.70 15.63 -28.39
C ALA A 170 14.24 15.90 -28.76
N ASP A 171 13.45 14.84 -28.96
CA ASP A 171 12.03 14.94 -29.29
C ASP A 171 11.19 15.45 -28.10
N CYS A 172 11.73 15.38 -26.88
CA CYS A 172 11.09 15.93 -25.68
C CYS A 172 11.23 17.45 -25.56
N LYS A 173 12.02 18.09 -26.46
CA LYS A 173 12.29 19.52 -26.34
C LYS A 173 11.03 20.36 -26.45
N GLY A 174 10.79 21.19 -25.43
CA GLY A 174 9.64 22.09 -25.37
C GLY A 174 8.35 21.44 -24.88
N GLN A 175 8.27 20.11 -24.82
CA GLN A 175 7.09 19.38 -24.33
C GLN A 175 6.80 19.74 -22.86
N LYS A 176 5.57 20.11 -22.56
CA LYS A 176 5.08 20.29 -21.18
C LYS A 176 4.72 18.92 -20.61
N ILE A 177 5.66 18.33 -19.91
CA ILE A 177 5.46 17.00 -19.31
C ILE A 177 5.04 17.15 -17.85
N ARG A 178 3.93 16.50 -17.49
CA ARG A 178 3.62 16.36 -16.07
C ARG A 178 4.57 15.37 -15.42
N THR A 179 5.06 15.74 -14.25
CA THR A 179 5.84 14.86 -13.36
C THR A 179 5.23 14.84 -11.96
N MET A 180 5.65 13.87 -11.16
CA MET A 180 5.44 13.93 -9.72
C MET A 180 6.20 15.12 -9.14
N GLU A 181 5.85 15.55 -7.92
CA GLU A 181 6.56 16.60 -7.16
C GLU A 181 7.93 16.09 -6.67
N ASN A 182 8.80 15.73 -7.61
CA ASN A 182 10.08 15.09 -7.37
C ASN A 182 11.21 15.86 -8.05
N PRO A 183 12.18 16.41 -7.31
CA PRO A 183 13.25 17.24 -7.87
C PRO A 183 14.17 16.48 -8.84
N ILE A 184 14.32 15.15 -8.70
CA ILE A 184 15.14 14.35 -9.62
C ILE A 184 14.44 14.26 -10.96
N HIS A 185 13.14 13.94 -10.99
CA HIS A 185 12.34 13.92 -12.23
C HIS A 185 12.34 15.29 -12.91
N LEU A 186 12.07 16.37 -12.17
CA LEU A 186 12.13 17.73 -12.69
C LEU A 186 13.47 18.03 -13.36
N LYS A 187 14.57 17.68 -12.69
CA LYS A 187 15.93 17.92 -13.20
C LYS A 187 16.22 17.06 -14.42
N ALA A 188 15.84 15.78 -14.43
CA ALA A 188 16.06 14.86 -15.53
C ALA A 188 15.36 15.35 -16.81
N TRP A 189 14.06 15.63 -16.76
CA TRP A 189 13.29 16.12 -17.91
C TRP A 189 13.77 17.49 -18.41
N LYS A 190 14.08 18.40 -17.47
CA LYS A 190 14.65 19.71 -17.84
C LYS A 190 15.99 19.59 -18.56
N SER A 191 16.82 18.60 -18.21
CA SER A 191 18.15 18.42 -18.81
C SER A 191 18.12 18.06 -20.29
N ILE A 192 17.02 17.45 -20.76
CA ILE A 192 16.80 17.12 -22.18
C ILE A 192 15.92 18.15 -22.91
N GLY A 193 15.64 19.29 -22.25
CA GLY A 193 14.93 20.40 -22.84
C GLY A 193 13.41 20.37 -22.76
N ALA A 194 12.83 19.43 -22.04
CA ALA A 194 11.40 19.44 -21.72
C ALA A 194 11.06 20.50 -20.66
N ASN A 195 9.78 20.82 -20.55
CA ASN A 195 9.21 21.72 -19.54
C ASN A 195 8.42 20.91 -18.49
N PRO A 196 9.09 20.32 -17.48
CA PRO A 196 8.40 19.53 -16.49
C PRO A 196 7.51 20.38 -15.59
N THR A 197 6.28 19.94 -15.40
CA THR A 197 5.25 20.60 -14.60
C THR A 197 4.84 19.64 -13.47
N PRO A 198 5.26 19.89 -12.21
CA PRO A 198 4.87 19.06 -11.09
C PRO A 198 3.40 19.28 -10.75
N MET A 199 2.65 18.19 -10.54
CA MET A 199 1.27 18.25 -10.05
C MET A 199 0.84 16.92 -9.43
N ALA A 200 -0.16 16.97 -8.54
CA ALA A 200 -0.77 15.83 -7.92
C ALA A 200 -1.34 14.86 -8.97
N PHE A 201 -1.37 13.57 -8.65
CA PHE A 201 -1.87 12.55 -9.59
C PHE A 201 -3.36 12.74 -9.89
N SER A 202 -4.14 13.18 -8.92
CA SER A 202 -5.58 13.44 -9.05
C SER A 202 -5.93 14.52 -10.09
N GLU A 203 -5.00 15.43 -10.39
CA GLU A 203 -5.20 16.51 -11.37
C GLU A 203 -4.82 16.11 -12.80
N LEU A 204 -4.07 15.01 -12.96
CA LEU A 204 -3.38 14.67 -14.19
C LEU A 204 -4.30 14.42 -15.38
N PHE A 205 -5.34 13.61 -15.24
CA PHE A 205 -6.26 13.31 -16.33
C PHE A 205 -6.90 14.60 -16.91
N THR A 206 -7.37 15.46 -16.03
CA THR A 206 -7.98 16.74 -16.42
C THR A 206 -6.94 17.67 -17.07
N ALA A 207 -5.72 17.73 -16.55
CA ALA A 207 -4.66 18.55 -17.12
C ALA A 207 -4.27 18.12 -18.55
N MET A 208 -4.20 16.81 -18.82
CA MET A 208 -3.99 16.26 -20.17
C MET A 208 -5.18 16.54 -21.10
N GLN A 209 -6.41 16.32 -20.60
CA GLN A 209 -7.64 16.57 -21.36
C GLN A 209 -7.78 18.03 -21.77
N GLN A 210 -7.40 18.96 -20.92
CA GLN A 210 -7.44 20.40 -21.17
C GLN A 210 -6.23 20.94 -21.93
N GLY A 211 -5.20 20.12 -22.17
CA GLY A 211 -3.94 20.54 -22.81
C GLY A 211 -3.09 21.48 -21.95
N THR A 212 -3.29 21.47 -20.62
CA THR A 212 -2.42 22.19 -19.68
C THR A 212 -1.01 21.60 -19.71
N VAL A 213 -0.92 20.28 -19.88
CA VAL A 213 0.28 19.53 -20.16
C VAL A 213 0.12 18.77 -21.48
N ASP A 214 1.21 18.56 -22.21
CA ASP A 214 1.23 17.85 -23.49
C ASP A 214 1.27 16.34 -23.26
N GLY A 215 1.87 15.90 -22.14
CA GLY A 215 2.06 14.50 -21.82
C GLY A 215 2.37 14.25 -20.36
N GLU A 216 2.56 12.98 -20.06
CA GLU A 216 2.89 12.45 -18.73
C GLU A 216 3.83 11.25 -18.87
N GLU A 217 4.32 10.73 -17.76
CA GLU A 217 5.14 9.53 -17.73
C GLU A 217 4.70 8.64 -16.54
N ASN A 218 4.39 7.40 -16.83
CA ASN A 218 3.94 6.40 -15.85
C ASN A 218 4.23 4.97 -16.34
N PRO A 219 4.16 3.97 -15.45
CA PRO A 219 4.07 2.58 -15.85
C PRO A 219 2.82 2.29 -16.70
N ILE A 220 2.93 1.33 -17.62
CA ILE A 220 1.83 0.96 -18.53
C ILE A 220 0.57 0.59 -17.75
N GLY A 221 0.72 -0.12 -16.63
CA GLY A 221 -0.41 -0.48 -15.77
C GLY A 221 -1.19 0.73 -15.25
N ILE A 222 -0.50 1.82 -14.91
CA ILE A 222 -1.12 3.09 -14.48
C ILE A 222 -1.82 3.78 -15.66
N ILE A 223 -1.14 3.88 -16.80
CA ILE A 223 -1.69 4.48 -18.04
C ILE A 223 -3.00 3.78 -18.40
N TYR A 224 -3.01 2.45 -18.33
CA TYR A 224 -4.19 1.64 -18.64
C TYR A 224 -5.29 1.78 -17.60
N SER A 225 -4.97 1.62 -16.30
CA SER A 225 -5.95 1.64 -15.20
C SER A 225 -6.69 2.99 -15.13
N ASN A 226 -5.99 4.09 -15.44
CA ASN A 226 -6.52 5.44 -15.38
C ASN A 226 -7.00 5.96 -16.74
N ARG A 227 -7.03 5.10 -17.77
CA ARG A 227 -7.56 5.39 -19.10
C ARG A 227 -6.89 6.57 -19.79
N PHE A 228 -5.60 6.81 -19.53
CA PHE A 228 -4.87 7.93 -20.12
C PHE A 228 -4.82 7.86 -21.65
N TYR A 229 -4.95 6.65 -22.22
CA TYR A 229 -5.10 6.45 -23.66
C TYR A 229 -6.34 7.13 -24.28
N GLU A 230 -7.30 7.60 -23.48
CA GLU A 230 -8.45 8.38 -24.00
C GLU A 230 -8.07 9.84 -24.29
N VAL A 231 -7.03 10.33 -23.62
CA VAL A 231 -6.56 11.73 -23.70
C VAL A 231 -5.12 11.85 -24.17
N GLN A 232 -4.46 10.73 -24.53
CA GLN A 232 -3.09 10.68 -25.05
C GLN A 232 -3.04 9.81 -26.30
N LYS A 233 -2.42 10.32 -27.39
CA LYS A 233 -2.39 9.68 -28.72
C LYS A 233 -1.18 8.77 -28.91
N TYR A 234 -0.06 9.10 -28.28
CA TYR A 234 1.21 8.40 -28.44
C TYR A 234 1.68 7.86 -27.10
N ILE A 235 2.24 6.65 -27.14
CA ILE A 235 3.02 6.09 -26.04
C ILE A 235 4.40 5.71 -26.58
N SER A 236 5.45 6.14 -25.91
CA SER A 236 6.84 5.79 -26.21
C SER A 236 7.42 4.98 -25.06
N LEU A 237 7.87 3.76 -25.36
CA LEU A 237 8.38 2.80 -24.37
C LEU A 237 9.80 3.19 -23.94
N THR A 238 9.90 4.31 -23.24
CA THR A 238 11.18 4.88 -22.81
C THR A 238 11.85 4.12 -21.68
N GLN A 239 11.07 3.47 -20.82
CA GLN A 239 11.54 2.68 -19.66
C GLN A 239 12.64 3.41 -18.85
N HIS A 240 12.55 4.73 -18.76
CA HIS A 240 13.60 5.61 -18.28
C HIS A 240 13.82 5.58 -16.76
N VAL A 241 12.82 5.18 -15.98
CA VAL A 241 12.86 5.03 -14.50
C VAL A 241 12.00 3.86 -14.09
N TYR A 242 12.46 3.08 -13.13
CA TYR A 242 11.61 2.13 -12.40
C TYR A 242 11.15 2.74 -11.09
N THR A 243 9.86 2.82 -10.89
CA THR A 243 9.29 3.32 -9.64
C THR A 243 8.57 2.20 -8.91
N PRO A 244 9.05 1.73 -7.77
CA PRO A 244 8.29 0.78 -6.94
C PRO A 244 7.15 1.46 -6.18
N TYR A 245 6.15 0.70 -5.80
CA TYR A 245 5.29 1.03 -4.69
C TYR A 245 5.95 0.62 -3.38
N VAL A 246 5.78 1.43 -2.37
CA VAL A 246 6.21 1.17 -1.00
C VAL A 246 4.98 1.11 -0.12
N VAL A 247 4.84 0.04 0.62
CA VAL A 247 3.81 -0.09 1.65
C VAL A 247 4.40 0.37 2.97
N VAL A 248 3.78 1.37 3.56
CA VAL A 248 4.17 1.92 4.86
C VAL A 248 3.05 1.80 5.88
N MET A 249 3.41 1.64 7.13
CA MET A 249 2.49 1.57 8.27
C MET A 249 2.87 2.57 9.34
N ASN A 250 1.88 3.06 10.09
CA ASN A 250 2.13 3.87 11.27
C ASN A 250 2.86 3.02 12.34
N PRO A 251 4.05 3.44 12.83
CA PRO A 251 4.83 2.66 13.77
C PRO A 251 4.11 2.49 15.12
N ASP A 252 3.43 3.52 15.64
CA ASP A 252 2.73 3.43 16.92
C ASP A 252 1.55 2.46 16.84
N LYS A 253 0.83 2.45 15.71
CA LYS A 253 -0.22 1.46 15.46
C LYS A 253 0.35 0.05 15.43
N TYR A 254 1.44 -0.18 14.68
CA TYR A 254 2.09 -1.49 14.62
C TYR A 254 2.57 -1.95 15.99
N ASP A 255 3.21 -1.08 16.77
CA ASP A 255 3.72 -1.38 18.11
C ASP A 255 2.61 -1.60 19.15
N SER A 256 1.40 -1.07 18.91
CA SER A 256 0.22 -1.31 19.74
C SER A 256 -0.36 -2.72 19.58
N LEU A 257 -0.01 -3.42 18.50
CA LEU A 257 -0.48 -4.77 18.19
C LEU A 257 0.25 -5.80 19.06
N THR A 258 -0.42 -6.92 19.34
CA THR A 258 0.23 -8.06 19.99
C THR A 258 1.23 -8.73 19.04
N ASP A 259 2.21 -9.46 19.57
CA ASP A 259 3.19 -10.23 18.79
C ASP A 259 2.53 -11.16 17.76
N GLU A 260 1.36 -11.72 18.08
CA GLU A 260 0.62 -12.59 17.17
C GLU A 260 -0.03 -11.79 16.04
N GLN A 261 -0.64 -10.63 16.34
CA GLN A 261 -1.23 -9.75 15.35
C GLN A 261 -0.16 -9.19 14.41
N GLN A 262 1.01 -8.79 14.92
CA GLN A 262 2.14 -8.36 14.10
C GLN A 262 2.60 -9.46 13.13
N LYS A 263 2.74 -10.71 13.62
CA LYS A 263 3.10 -11.86 12.75
C LYS A 263 2.07 -12.13 11.66
N ILE A 264 0.79 -11.96 11.94
CA ILE A 264 -0.28 -12.12 10.96
C ILE A 264 -0.13 -11.08 9.84
N ILE A 265 0.04 -9.81 10.22
CA ILE A 265 0.22 -8.70 9.27
C ILE A 265 1.48 -8.90 8.43
N ASP A 266 2.60 -9.20 9.06
CA ASP A 266 3.88 -9.43 8.37
C ASP A 266 3.78 -10.62 7.41
N LYS A 267 3.13 -11.72 7.82
CA LYS A 267 2.91 -12.89 6.98
C LYS A 267 2.04 -12.57 5.77
N ALA A 268 0.93 -11.85 5.97
CA ALA A 268 0.04 -11.45 4.89
C ALA A 268 0.78 -10.52 3.90
N MET A 269 1.57 -9.57 4.41
CA MET A 269 2.34 -8.64 3.60
C MET A 269 3.43 -9.36 2.77
N ASN A 270 4.15 -10.30 3.37
CA ASN A 270 5.20 -11.08 2.71
C ASN A 270 4.66 -11.99 1.59
N CYS A 271 3.41 -12.45 1.68
CA CYS A 271 2.78 -13.22 0.60
C CYS A 271 2.56 -12.41 -0.69
N LEU A 272 2.69 -11.07 -0.62
CA LEU A 272 2.37 -10.15 -1.71
C LEU A 272 3.61 -9.54 -2.37
N LEU A 273 4.82 -9.89 -1.92
CA LEU A 273 6.07 -9.27 -2.33
C LEU A 273 6.34 -9.33 -3.85
N TYR A 274 5.80 -10.30 -4.57
CA TYR A 274 6.08 -10.52 -5.99
C TYR A 274 4.82 -10.87 -6.79
N THR A 275 3.65 -10.37 -6.39
CA THR A 275 2.41 -10.61 -7.14
C THR A 275 2.32 -9.69 -8.37
N SER A 276 3.18 -9.95 -9.37
CA SER A 276 3.09 -9.32 -10.70
C SER A 276 2.00 -9.94 -11.59
N ASP A 277 1.47 -11.11 -11.22
CA ASP A 277 0.53 -11.89 -12.03
C ASP A 277 -0.95 -11.63 -11.70
N ALA A 278 -1.25 -10.46 -11.19
CA ALA A 278 -2.62 -10.08 -10.88
C ALA A 278 -3.25 -9.20 -11.97
#